data_2e7ea2bc0fce32808b773fb72b0b2e08
#
_entry.id   2e7ea2bc0fce32808b773fb72b0b2e08
#
_cell.length_a   1.000
_cell.length_b   1.000
_cell.length_c   1.000
_cell.angle_alpha   90.00
_cell.angle_beta   90.00
_cell.angle_gamma   90.00
#
_symmetry.space_group_name_H-M   'P 1'
#
loop_
_entity.id
_entity.type
_entity.pdbx_description
1 polymer ?
#
loop_
_entity_poly.entity_id
_entity_poly.type
_entity_poly.pdbx_seq_one_letter_code
_entity_poly.pdbx_strand_id
1 'polypeptide(L)'
;MRKPAQLSFGQVSVLHAVADGNRFGFDIIDATGLTSGSVYPTLDKLESLGYLRSRWEDARVARRDKRPPRRYFDLTAQGATALAAALTRYKNLKPVSLVGFRSLKSEG
;
A
#
# COMPACT_ATOMS: atom_id res chain seq x y z
N MET A 1 27.62 -5.45 2.64
CA MET A 1 26.22 -5.67 2.41
C MET A 1 25.45 -4.36 2.54
N ARG A 2 24.56 -4.11 1.59
CA ARG A 2 23.88 -2.84 1.53
C ARG A 2 22.58 -2.86 2.36
N LYS A 3 22.33 -1.79 3.09
CA LYS A 3 21.07 -1.66 3.81
C LYS A 3 19.93 -1.47 2.81
N PRO A 4 18.75 -2.05 3.07
CA PRO A 4 17.58 -1.75 2.26
C PRO A 4 17.27 -0.26 2.34
N ALA A 5 16.82 0.31 1.22
CA ALA A 5 16.40 1.69 1.22
C ALA A 5 15.20 1.85 2.14
N GLN A 6 15.15 2.98 2.83
CA GLN A 6 13.98 3.29 3.66
C GLN A 6 12.80 3.61 2.77
N LEU A 7 11.65 3.10 3.15
CA LEU A 7 10.42 3.36 2.42
C LEU A 7 9.91 4.75 2.77
N SER A 8 9.41 5.44 1.76
CA SER A 8 8.76 6.73 1.96
C SER A 8 7.41 6.53 2.64
N PHE A 9 6.84 7.62 3.15
CA PHE A 9 5.52 7.56 3.75
C PHE A 9 4.48 7.05 2.77
N GLY A 10 4.54 7.51 1.51
CA GLY A 10 3.62 7.04 0.48
C GLY A 10 3.75 5.56 0.22
N GLN A 11 4.99 5.06 0.17
CA GLN A 11 5.23 3.64 -0.04
C GLN A 11 4.70 2.81 1.12
N VAL A 12 4.92 3.26 2.34
CA VAL A 12 4.40 2.57 3.52
C VAL A 12 2.88 2.59 3.52
N SER A 13 2.28 3.73 3.16
CA SER A 13 0.83 3.84 3.10
C SER A 13 0.22 2.85 2.12
N VAL A 14 0.83 2.71 0.95
CA VAL A 14 0.35 1.78 -0.06
C VAL A 14 0.52 0.33 0.41
N LEU A 15 1.68 -0.02 0.96
CA LEU A 15 1.89 -1.37 1.49
C LEU A 15 0.89 -1.69 2.59
N HIS A 16 0.65 -0.74 3.47
CA HIS A 16 -0.30 -0.91 4.55
C HIS A 16 -1.71 -1.14 4.02
N ALA A 17 -2.10 -0.38 3.01
CA ALA A 17 -3.42 -0.53 2.41
C ALA A 17 -3.59 -1.92 1.81
N VAL A 18 -2.56 -2.43 1.12
CA VAL A 18 -2.62 -3.78 0.56
C VAL A 18 -2.70 -4.82 1.68
N ALA A 19 -1.89 -4.64 2.72
CA ALA A 19 -1.92 -5.56 3.86
C ALA A 19 -3.28 -5.57 4.54
N ASP A 20 -3.99 -4.44 4.49
CA ASP A 20 -5.29 -4.28 5.12
C ASP A 20 -6.44 -4.77 4.24
N GLY A 21 -6.14 -5.33 3.08
CA GLY A 21 -7.15 -5.96 2.22
C GLY A 21 -7.53 -5.18 1.00
N ASN A 22 -6.93 -4.02 0.76
CA ASN A 22 -7.20 -3.22 -0.44
C ASN A 22 -6.31 -3.71 -1.55
N ARG A 23 -6.87 -4.41 -2.53
CA ARG A 23 -6.09 -5.21 -3.44
C ARG A 23 -5.95 -4.66 -4.85
N PHE A 24 -6.69 -3.62 -5.21
CA PHE A 24 -6.54 -3.03 -6.54
C PHE A 24 -6.50 -1.52 -6.43
N GLY A 25 -5.99 -0.87 -7.49
CA GLY A 25 -5.64 0.54 -7.45
C GLY A 25 -6.69 1.47 -6.91
N PHE A 26 -7.93 1.31 -7.35
CA PHE A 26 -9.01 2.20 -6.94
C PHE A 26 -9.22 2.14 -5.41
N ASP A 27 -9.25 0.93 -4.85
CA ASP A 27 -9.42 0.78 -3.42
C ASP A 27 -8.23 1.32 -2.64
N ILE A 28 -7.02 1.15 -3.19
CA ILE A 28 -5.81 1.66 -2.55
C ILE A 28 -5.83 3.18 -2.54
N ILE A 29 -6.24 3.79 -3.64
CA ILE A 29 -6.37 5.25 -3.71
C ILE A 29 -7.36 5.72 -2.64
N ASP A 30 -8.50 5.06 -2.57
CA ASP A 30 -9.54 5.42 -1.62
C ASP A 30 -9.05 5.25 -0.18
N ALA A 31 -8.37 4.16 0.11
CA ALA A 31 -7.90 3.87 1.46
C ALA A 31 -6.77 4.79 1.91
N THR A 32 -5.89 5.21 0.99
CA THR A 32 -4.73 6.01 1.34
C THR A 32 -4.98 7.51 1.24
N GLY A 33 -5.95 7.92 0.44
CA GLY A 33 -6.15 9.33 0.14
C GLY A 33 -5.11 9.91 -0.80
N LEU A 34 -4.23 9.09 -1.35
CA LEU A 34 -3.23 9.54 -2.30
C LEU A 34 -3.86 9.63 -3.69
N THR A 35 -3.22 10.40 -4.57
CA THR A 35 -3.72 10.53 -5.94
C THR A 35 -3.36 9.30 -6.78
N SER A 36 -4.10 9.09 -7.87
CA SER A 36 -3.78 8.00 -8.79
C SER A 36 -2.38 8.20 -9.38
N GLY A 37 -1.99 9.44 -9.63
CA GLY A 37 -0.66 9.74 -10.14
C GLY A 37 0.46 9.36 -9.19
N SER A 38 0.16 9.24 -7.92
CA SER A 38 1.10 8.79 -6.91
C SER A 38 1.02 7.29 -6.68
N VAL A 39 -0.20 6.75 -6.62
CA VAL A 39 -0.41 5.34 -6.26
C VAL A 39 0.14 4.38 -7.30
N TYR A 40 -0.17 4.61 -8.59
CA TYR A 40 0.25 3.64 -9.60
C TYR A 40 1.77 3.54 -9.77
N PRO A 41 2.53 4.65 -9.81
CA PRO A 41 3.99 4.53 -9.82
C PRO A 41 4.53 3.87 -8.54
N THR A 42 3.90 4.13 -7.40
CA THR A 42 4.32 3.52 -6.14
C THR A 42 4.10 2.01 -6.16
N LEU A 43 2.96 1.57 -6.68
CA LEU A 43 2.69 0.13 -6.82
C LEU A 43 3.73 -0.55 -7.71
N ASP A 44 4.07 0.08 -8.83
CA ASP A 44 5.08 -0.46 -9.72
C ASP A 44 6.44 -0.55 -9.03
N LYS A 45 6.79 0.47 -8.27
CA LYS A 45 8.06 0.48 -7.55
C LYS A 45 8.10 -0.62 -6.50
N LEU A 46 7.03 -0.77 -5.74
CA LEU A 46 6.98 -1.79 -4.69
C LEU A 46 7.01 -3.18 -5.27
N GLU A 47 6.40 -3.37 -6.43
CA GLU A 47 6.47 -4.66 -7.09
C GLU A 47 7.90 -4.93 -7.57
N SER A 48 8.57 -3.92 -8.11
CA SER A 48 9.95 -4.09 -8.57
C SER A 48 10.90 -4.40 -7.41
N LEU A 49 10.58 -3.94 -6.22
CA LEU A 49 11.36 -4.24 -5.01
C LEU A 49 11.06 -5.62 -4.44
N GLY A 50 10.07 -6.31 -4.98
CA GLY A 50 9.68 -7.63 -4.49
C GLY A 50 8.75 -7.59 -3.30
N TYR A 51 8.19 -6.44 -2.98
CA TYR A 51 7.30 -6.29 -1.82
C TYR A 51 5.85 -6.55 -2.16
N LEU A 52 5.49 -6.43 -3.43
CA LEU A 52 4.15 -6.74 -3.92
C LEU A 52 4.27 -7.66 -5.12
N ARG A 53 3.24 -8.44 -5.34
CA ARG A 53 3.08 -9.26 -6.55
C ARG A 53 1.73 -8.89 -7.15
N SER A 54 1.68 -8.79 -8.48
CA SER A 54 0.43 -8.44 -9.12
C SER A 54 -0.03 -9.54 -10.06
N ARG A 55 -1.32 -9.54 -10.32
CA ARG A 55 -1.94 -10.41 -11.32
C ARG A 55 -3.17 -9.71 -11.87
N TRP A 56 -3.49 -10.02 -13.12
CA TRP A 56 -4.66 -9.47 -13.75
C TRP A 56 -5.87 -10.34 -13.47
N GLU A 57 -6.99 -9.69 -13.32
CA GLU A 57 -8.27 -10.36 -13.20
C GLU A 57 -8.58 -11.10 -14.51
N ASP A 58 -9.33 -12.21 -14.40
CA ASP A 58 -9.84 -12.92 -15.58
C ASP A 58 -10.71 -11.95 -16.37
N ALA A 59 -10.43 -11.82 -17.67
CA ALA A 59 -11.16 -10.90 -18.53
C ALA A 59 -12.65 -11.23 -18.59
N ARG A 60 -13.00 -12.49 -18.41
CA ARG A 60 -14.42 -12.90 -18.44
C ARG A 60 -15.18 -12.34 -17.24
N VAL A 61 -14.55 -12.30 -16.08
CA VAL A 61 -15.17 -11.74 -14.88
C VAL A 61 -15.40 -10.25 -15.08
N ALA A 62 -14.39 -9.54 -15.56
CA ALA A 62 -14.49 -8.11 -15.78
C ALA A 62 -15.58 -7.80 -16.82
N ARG A 63 -15.64 -8.58 -17.89
CA ARG A 63 -16.63 -8.38 -18.94
C ARG A 63 -18.04 -8.60 -18.42
N ARG A 64 -18.23 -9.62 -17.58
CA ARG A 64 -19.51 -9.89 -16.95
C ARG A 64 -19.96 -8.70 -16.10
N ASP A 65 -19.01 -8.07 -15.42
CA ASP A 65 -19.29 -6.92 -14.55
C ASP A 65 -19.25 -5.60 -15.32
N LYS A 66 -19.06 -5.65 -16.65
CA LYS A 66 -19.09 -4.48 -17.52
C LYS A 66 -18.08 -3.41 -17.14
N ARG A 67 -16.86 -3.84 -16.89
CA ARG A 67 -15.76 -2.95 -16.56
C ARG A 67 -14.44 -3.53 -17.07
N PRO A 68 -13.38 -2.71 -17.17
CA PRO A 68 -12.06 -3.22 -17.55
C PRO A 68 -11.52 -4.19 -16.51
N PRO A 69 -10.66 -5.12 -16.89
CA PRO A 69 -10.02 -6.02 -15.94
C PRO A 69 -9.22 -5.24 -14.89
N ARG A 70 -9.24 -5.72 -13.67
CA ARG A 70 -8.50 -5.14 -12.56
C ARG A 70 -7.16 -5.84 -12.41
N ARG A 71 -6.16 -5.06 -11.98
CA ARG A 71 -4.88 -5.61 -11.60
C ARG A 71 -4.86 -5.69 -10.08
N TYR A 72 -4.74 -6.91 -9.58
CA TYR A 72 -4.74 -7.14 -8.14
C TYR A 72 -3.33 -7.26 -7.61
N PHE A 73 -3.13 -6.78 -6.40
CA PHE A 73 -1.83 -6.79 -5.74
C PHE A 73 -1.91 -7.58 -4.46
N ASP A 74 -0.89 -8.39 -4.22
CA ASP A 74 -0.77 -9.17 -2.99
C ASP A 74 0.54 -8.81 -2.32
N LEU A 75 0.51 -8.77 -0.99
CA LEU A 75 1.70 -8.53 -0.20
C LEU A 75 2.56 -9.79 -0.18
N THR A 76 3.85 -9.65 -0.49
CA THR A 76 4.77 -10.78 -0.41
C THR A 76 5.30 -10.89 1.02
N ALA A 77 5.98 -12.01 1.32
CA ALA A 77 6.61 -12.16 2.62
C ALA A 77 7.65 -11.06 2.86
N GLN A 78 8.40 -10.71 1.81
CA GLN A 78 9.36 -9.61 1.90
C GLN A 78 8.66 -8.29 2.16
N GLY A 79 7.51 -8.08 1.50
CA GLY A 79 6.72 -6.87 1.71
C GLY A 79 6.21 -6.78 3.14
N ALA A 80 5.75 -7.90 3.70
CA ALA A 80 5.27 -7.92 5.07
C ALA A 80 6.39 -7.55 6.05
N THR A 81 7.58 -8.08 5.82
CA THR A 81 8.74 -7.77 6.66
C THR A 81 9.11 -6.29 6.54
N ALA A 82 9.13 -5.78 5.32
CA ALA A 82 9.47 -4.37 5.10
C ALA A 82 8.43 -3.45 5.75
N LEU A 83 7.16 -3.80 5.65
CA LEU A 83 6.09 -3.02 6.25
C LEU A 83 6.22 -3.01 7.77
N ALA A 84 6.44 -4.18 8.38
CA ALA A 84 6.58 -4.26 9.82
C ALA A 84 7.75 -3.41 10.32
N ALA A 85 8.88 -3.46 9.62
CA ALA A 85 10.05 -2.66 9.97
C ALA A 85 9.75 -1.16 9.85
N ALA A 86 9.04 -0.77 8.80
CA ALA A 86 8.70 0.64 8.59
C ALA A 86 7.74 1.14 9.67
N LEU A 87 6.75 0.34 10.02
CA LEU A 87 5.80 0.73 11.04
C LEU A 87 6.47 0.87 12.40
N THR A 88 7.40 0.00 12.71
CA THR A 88 8.18 0.11 13.96
C THR A 88 8.96 1.42 13.97
N ARG A 89 9.59 1.76 12.85
CA ARG A 89 10.37 2.98 12.75
C ARG A 89 9.51 4.22 12.96
N TYR A 90 8.34 4.28 12.32
CA TYR A 90 7.44 5.40 12.48
C TYR A 90 6.94 5.52 13.91
N LYS A 91 6.65 4.38 14.52
CA LYS A 91 6.19 4.35 15.90
C LYS A 91 7.21 4.99 16.82
N ASN A 92 8.49 4.81 16.54
CA ASN A 92 9.57 5.31 17.40
C ASN A 92 9.98 6.73 17.09
N LEU A 93 9.58 7.29 15.94
CA LEU A 93 10.10 8.57 15.50
C LEU A 93 9.33 9.77 16.05
N LYS A 94 8.01 9.76 15.94
CA LYS A 94 7.21 10.93 16.26
C LYS A 94 5.96 10.54 17.03
N PRO A 95 6.12 10.13 18.28
CA PRO A 95 4.95 9.74 19.06
C PRO A 95 3.88 10.83 19.13
N VAL A 96 4.31 12.08 19.25
CA VAL A 96 3.38 13.20 19.37
C VAL A 96 2.53 13.34 18.11
N SER A 97 3.15 13.24 16.94
CA SER A 97 2.41 13.34 15.68
C SER A 97 1.41 12.22 15.53
N LEU A 98 1.83 11.00 15.88
CA LEU A 98 0.94 9.85 15.76
C LEU A 98 -0.23 9.96 16.72
N VAL A 99 0.02 10.43 17.94
CA VAL A 99 -1.04 10.61 18.92
C VAL A 99 -2.03 11.66 18.45
N GLY A 100 -1.54 12.77 17.93
CA GLY A 100 -2.40 13.82 17.42
C GLY A 100 -3.28 13.33 16.30
N PHE A 101 -2.71 12.60 15.36
CA PHE A 101 -3.46 12.05 14.25
C PHE A 101 -4.53 11.08 14.74
N ARG A 102 -4.17 10.24 15.69
CA ARG A 102 -5.09 9.26 16.23
C ARG A 102 -6.26 9.92 16.97
N SER A 103 -5.98 10.99 17.70
CA SER A 103 -7.01 11.73 18.38
C SER A 103 -8.04 12.30 17.42
N LEU A 104 -7.57 12.92 16.35
CA LEU A 104 -8.47 13.47 15.35
C LEU A 104 -9.35 12.37 14.76
N LYS A 105 -8.76 11.23 14.51
CA LYS A 105 -9.48 10.14 13.90
C LYS A 105 -10.53 9.55 14.83
N SER A 106 -10.23 9.48 16.12
CA SER A 106 -11.18 8.88 17.06
C SER A 106 -12.35 9.83 17.36
N GLU A 107 -12.17 11.11 17.13
CA GLU A 107 -13.27 12.05 17.31
C GLU A 107 -14.15 12.16 16.07
N GLY A 108 -13.65 11.72 14.94
CA GLY A 108 -14.34 11.82 13.67
C GLY A 108 -15.42 10.78 13.46
#